data_06cfd888d32c8d846557b87a99fbb8d4
#
_entry.id   06cfd888d32c8d846557b87a99fbb8d4
#
_cell.length_a   1.000
_cell.length_b   1.000
_cell.length_c   1.000
_cell.angle_alpha   90.00
_cell.angle_beta   90.00
_cell.angle_gamma   90.00
#
_symmetry.space_group_name_H-M   'P 1'
#
loop_
_entity.id
_entity.type
_entity.pdbx_description
1 polymer ?
#
loop_
_entity_poly.entity_id
_entity_poly.type
_entity_poly.pdbx_seq_one_letter_code
_entity_poly.pdbx_strand_id
1 'polypeptide(L)'
;MGTLMQERNLMRKTSVRMRKAGFVLGAVFAVLGVTNSPALTSPAAAQTIIDDWAKVKPPAAPELKPVTVDLKTTALLVLDFNGAQDPTKGPCNEKTKPRCLASLPKVKTLLDQARAKDVLVVFSLGGAGEAQDIATVLAPLASEPVVKSGPDKFIGTNLRSILADKGIKTVIVTGTASEGAVLDTATDAALNGMNIILPVDGMSSTEPYAEQYVAWHMVNAPGVSQKTTLTSIDKIKF
;
A
#
# COMPACT_ATOMS: atom_id res chain seq x y z
N MET A 1 15.62 35.64 39.23
CA MET A 1 15.72 34.71 40.32
C MET A 1 15.67 33.33 39.72
N GLY A 2 16.78 32.72 39.44
CA GLY A 2 17.81 32.03 40.20
C GLY A 2 17.37 30.57 40.24
N THR A 3 18.08 29.56 39.87
CA THR A 3 19.47 29.22 40.13
C THR A 3 19.90 28.05 39.23
N LEU A 4 21.12 28.11 38.69
CA LEU A 4 21.97 27.05 38.15
C LEU A 4 22.38 26.04 39.22
N MET A 5 22.53 24.76 38.84
CA MET A 5 23.48 23.80 39.39
C MET A 5 23.73 22.70 38.38
N GLN A 6 24.73 22.58 37.80
CA GLN A 6 26.15 22.19 37.72
C GLN A 6 26.52 21.01 38.62
N GLU A 7 26.73 19.83 38.10
CA GLU A 7 27.55 18.75 38.67
C GLU A 7 28.22 17.96 37.51
N ARG A 8 29.40 18.15 37.32
CA ARG A 8 30.76 17.66 37.63
C ARG A 8 30.99 16.17 37.43
N ASN A 9 31.83 15.94 36.42
CA ASN A 9 32.79 14.89 36.17
C ASN A 9 33.24 13.99 37.34
N LEU A 10 33.28 12.70 37.10
CA LEU A 10 34.24 11.81 37.80
C LEU A 10 34.91 10.84 36.84
N MET A 11 36.11 11.23 36.34
CA MET A 11 37.06 10.32 35.68
C MET A 11 37.70 9.39 36.74
N ARG A 12 37.57 8.08 36.58
CA ARG A 12 38.43 7.09 37.25
C ARG A 12 39.50 6.61 36.30
N LYS A 13 40.72 7.04 36.57
CA LYS A 13 41.98 6.47 36.04
C LYS A 13 42.25 5.15 36.74
N THR A 14 42.33 4.05 36.01
CA THR A 14 42.91 2.80 36.48
C THR A 14 44.28 2.60 35.81
N SER A 15 45.29 2.66 36.66
CA SER A 15 46.71 2.41 36.34
C SER A 15 46.95 0.89 36.22
N VAL A 16 47.48 0.44 35.09
CA VAL A 16 47.95 -0.95 34.92
C VAL A 16 49.47 -0.96 35.06
N ARG A 17 49.96 -1.64 36.11
CA ARG A 17 51.38 -1.90 36.41
C ARG A 17 51.96 -2.91 35.39
N MET A 18 53.02 -2.51 34.71
CA MET A 18 53.90 -3.40 33.97
C MET A 18 54.79 -4.22 34.93
N ARG A 19 54.72 -5.54 34.83
CA ARG A 19 55.73 -6.46 35.40
C ARG A 19 56.69 -6.90 34.31
N LYS A 20 57.95 -6.56 34.49
CA LYS A 20 59.08 -7.13 33.71
C LYS A 20 59.36 -8.57 34.16
N ALA A 21 59.45 -9.48 33.24
CA ALA A 21 60.01 -10.82 33.48
C ALA A 21 60.86 -11.24 32.29
N GLY A 22 61.92 -11.84 32.65
CA GLY A 22 63.20 -12.03 32.01
C GLY A 22 63.27 -12.92 30.77
N PHE A 23 64.32 -12.68 30.05
CA PHE A 23 64.80 -13.43 28.87
C PHE A 23 65.25 -14.81 29.27
N VAL A 24 64.77 -15.86 28.61
CA VAL A 24 65.38 -17.16 28.50
C VAL A 24 65.53 -17.48 27.01
N LEU A 25 66.80 -17.58 26.55
CA LEU A 25 67.16 -18.05 25.21
C LEU A 25 66.95 -19.56 25.14
N GLY A 26 65.96 -19.98 24.35
CA GLY A 26 65.76 -21.37 23.97
C GLY A 26 65.77 -21.49 22.45
N ALA A 27 66.76 -22.15 21.87
CA ALA A 27 66.77 -22.46 20.45
C ALA A 27 65.67 -23.43 20.11
N VAL A 28 64.78 -23.05 19.21
CA VAL A 28 63.73 -23.92 18.71
C VAL A 28 63.85 -24.08 17.20
N PHE A 29 64.00 -25.33 16.80
CA PHE A 29 63.92 -25.82 15.42
C PHE A 29 62.71 -25.28 14.65
N ALA A 30 62.98 -24.69 13.50
CA ALA A 30 61.91 -24.28 12.57
C ALA A 30 61.33 -25.51 11.86
N VAL A 31 60.22 -25.99 12.28
CA VAL A 31 59.34 -26.86 11.47
C VAL A 31 58.47 -25.95 10.65
N LEU A 32 58.73 -25.89 9.34
CA LEU A 32 57.84 -25.25 8.36
C LEU A 32 56.57 -26.09 8.23
N GLY A 33 55.68 -25.90 9.16
CA GLY A 33 54.30 -26.35 9.02
C GLY A 33 53.51 -25.36 8.16
N VAL A 34 53.23 -25.75 6.92
CA VAL A 34 52.23 -25.02 6.08
C VAL A 34 50.89 -25.21 6.74
N THR A 35 50.52 -24.27 7.60
CA THR A 35 49.15 -24.19 8.10
C THR A 35 48.26 -23.59 7.00
N ASN A 36 47.57 -24.45 6.27
CA ASN A 36 46.37 -24.02 5.52
C ASN A 36 45.32 -23.50 6.54
N SER A 37 45.44 -22.22 6.91
CA SER A 37 44.38 -21.54 7.60
C SER A 37 43.19 -21.43 6.63
N PRO A 38 42.05 -22.02 6.91
CA PRO A 38 40.87 -21.74 6.11
C PRO A 38 40.66 -20.23 6.16
N ALA A 39 40.66 -19.58 5.01
CA ALA A 39 40.25 -18.19 4.91
C ALA A 39 38.87 -18.07 5.53
N LEU A 40 38.77 -17.39 6.68
CA LEU A 40 37.51 -17.00 7.27
C LEU A 40 36.86 -16.08 6.24
N THR A 41 35.97 -16.63 5.40
CA THR A 41 35.09 -15.82 4.56
C THR A 41 34.31 -14.96 5.51
N SER A 42 34.61 -13.67 5.53
CA SER A 42 33.76 -12.70 6.24
C SER A 42 32.31 -12.93 5.79
N PRO A 43 31.36 -13.02 6.70
CA PRO A 43 29.95 -13.12 6.30
C PRO A 43 29.70 -11.93 5.37
N ALA A 44 29.08 -12.21 4.23
CA ALA A 44 28.69 -11.16 3.30
C ALA A 44 27.93 -10.11 4.12
N ALA A 45 28.40 -8.87 4.09
CA ALA A 45 27.72 -7.78 4.79
C ALA A 45 26.27 -7.75 4.31
N ALA A 46 25.33 -7.76 5.25
CA ALA A 46 23.92 -7.67 4.90
C ALA A 46 23.69 -6.39 4.10
N GLN A 47 23.16 -6.53 2.91
CA GLN A 47 22.86 -5.40 2.02
C GLN A 47 21.46 -4.87 2.34
N THR A 48 21.31 -3.55 2.24
CA THR A 48 20.02 -2.89 2.38
C THR A 48 19.44 -2.60 0.99
N ILE A 49 18.17 -2.14 0.95
CA ILE A 49 17.55 -1.72 -0.31
C ILE A 49 18.34 -0.60 -1.01
N ILE A 50 19.06 0.23 -0.26
CA ILE A 50 19.87 1.31 -0.84
C ILE A 50 20.99 0.74 -1.73
N ASP A 51 21.61 -0.36 -1.31
CA ASP A 51 22.69 -1.01 -2.05
C ASP A 51 22.19 -1.70 -3.34
N ASP A 52 20.91 -2.07 -3.36
CA ASP A 52 20.31 -2.85 -4.44
C ASP A 52 19.23 -2.08 -5.24
N TRP A 53 19.00 -0.80 -4.92
CA TRP A 53 17.90 -0.02 -5.49
C TRP A 53 17.80 -0.11 -7.03
N ALA A 54 18.92 0.07 -7.72
CA ALA A 54 18.96 0.02 -9.18
C ALA A 54 18.87 -1.40 -9.76
N LYS A 55 19.01 -2.43 -8.93
CA LYS A 55 18.95 -3.85 -9.32
C LYS A 55 17.56 -4.46 -9.17
N VAL A 56 16.69 -3.82 -8.37
CA VAL A 56 15.33 -4.30 -8.18
C VAL A 56 14.57 -4.26 -9.50
N LYS A 57 14.08 -5.41 -9.91
CA LYS A 57 13.20 -5.53 -11.08
C LYS A 57 11.76 -5.67 -10.60
N PRO A 58 10.80 -5.03 -11.30
CA PRO A 58 9.39 -5.26 -11.00
C PRO A 58 9.06 -6.75 -11.16
N PRO A 59 8.19 -7.29 -10.31
CA PRO A 59 7.72 -8.66 -10.46
C PRO A 59 6.91 -8.83 -11.75
N ALA A 60 6.75 -10.07 -12.19
CA ALA A 60 5.84 -10.39 -13.29
C ALA A 60 4.41 -9.95 -12.96
N ALA A 61 3.63 -9.63 -13.98
CA ALA A 61 2.23 -9.27 -13.80
C ALA A 61 1.47 -10.41 -13.07
N PRO A 62 0.68 -10.08 -12.03
CA PRO A 62 -0.08 -11.08 -11.30
C PRO A 62 -1.20 -11.67 -12.18
N GLU A 63 -1.64 -12.88 -11.83
CA GLU A 63 -2.79 -13.50 -12.45
C GLU A 63 -4.08 -12.72 -12.10
N LEU A 64 -4.88 -12.38 -13.11
CA LEU A 64 -6.19 -11.78 -12.94
C LEU A 64 -7.28 -12.87 -13.01
N LYS A 65 -7.95 -13.12 -11.87
CA LYS A 65 -8.90 -14.21 -11.72
C LYS A 65 -10.33 -13.76 -12.04
N PRO A 66 -11.15 -14.61 -12.68
CA PRO A 66 -12.58 -14.35 -12.80
C PRO A 66 -13.24 -14.40 -11.40
N VAL A 67 -14.24 -13.56 -11.18
CA VAL A 67 -14.97 -13.46 -9.91
C VAL A 67 -16.47 -13.45 -10.19
N THR A 68 -17.22 -14.27 -9.43
CA THR A 68 -18.68 -14.12 -9.31
C THR A 68 -18.98 -13.60 -7.91
N VAL A 69 -19.70 -12.50 -7.81
CA VAL A 69 -19.98 -11.83 -6.55
C VAL A 69 -21.28 -12.33 -5.91
N ASP A 70 -21.33 -12.38 -4.59
CA ASP A 70 -22.60 -12.50 -3.85
C ASP A 70 -23.21 -11.11 -3.76
N LEU A 71 -24.33 -10.91 -4.45
CA LEU A 71 -25.02 -9.62 -4.56
C LEU A 71 -25.48 -9.05 -3.21
N LYS A 72 -25.77 -9.92 -2.23
CA LYS A 72 -26.29 -9.51 -0.91
C LYS A 72 -25.21 -9.07 0.06
N THR A 73 -23.99 -9.56 -0.11
CA THR A 73 -22.90 -9.34 0.81
C THR A 73 -21.71 -8.60 0.18
N THR A 74 -21.90 -8.10 -1.05
CA THR A 74 -20.86 -7.32 -1.76
C THR A 74 -21.28 -5.88 -1.90
N ALA A 75 -20.31 -4.95 -1.76
CA ALA A 75 -20.48 -3.53 -2.08
C ALA A 75 -19.43 -3.09 -3.11
N LEU A 76 -19.78 -2.12 -3.94
CA LEU A 76 -18.86 -1.41 -4.83
C LEU A 76 -18.46 -0.09 -4.17
N LEU A 77 -17.16 0.12 -4.00
CA LEU A 77 -16.57 1.38 -3.54
C LEU A 77 -15.99 2.13 -4.75
N VAL A 78 -16.46 3.36 -4.95
CA VAL A 78 -16.05 4.26 -6.05
C VAL A 78 -15.31 5.45 -5.42
N LEU A 79 -13.98 5.35 -5.35
CA LEU A 79 -13.17 6.20 -4.48
C LEU A 79 -12.53 7.38 -5.23
N ASP A 80 -12.81 8.58 -4.77
CA ASP A 80 -12.11 9.84 -5.09
C ASP A 80 -12.02 10.20 -6.58
N PHE A 81 -13.00 9.80 -7.39
CA PHE A 81 -13.13 10.32 -8.76
C PHE A 81 -13.68 11.76 -8.75
N ASN A 82 -13.20 12.59 -7.82
CA ASN A 82 -13.66 13.96 -7.61
C ASN A 82 -12.58 15.01 -7.85
N GLY A 83 -13.01 16.23 -8.18
CA GLY A 83 -12.20 17.40 -8.45
C GLY A 83 -12.96 18.35 -9.38
N ALA A 84 -12.33 19.44 -9.79
CA ALA A 84 -12.94 20.37 -10.74
C ALA A 84 -13.34 19.67 -12.04
N GLN A 85 -14.56 19.91 -12.53
CA GLN A 85 -15.08 19.31 -13.77
C GLN A 85 -14.54 19.97 -15.05
N ASP A 86 -13.40 20.65 -14.94
CA ASP A 86 -12.68 21.20 -16.08
C ASP A 86 -11.95 20.04 -16.81
N PRO A 87 -12.13 19.85 -18.13
CA PRO A 87 -11.48 18.79 -18.88
C PRO A 87 -9.96 18.83 -18.87
N THR A 88 -9.36 19.96 -18.47
CA THR A 88 -7.90 20.09 -18.34
C THR A 88 -7.40 20.02 -16.90
N LYS A 89 -8.28 20.16 -15.91
CA LYS A 89 -7.96 20.22 -14.48
C LYS A 89 -8.84 19.30 -13.62
N GLY A 90 -9.79 18.63 -14.23
CA GLY A 90 -10.72 17.73 -13.56
C GLY A 90 -10.06 16.51 -12.92
N PRO A 91 -10.84 15.66 -12.23
CA PRO A 91 -10.32 14.49 -11.50
C PRO A 91 -9.61 13.52 -12.42
N CYS A 92 -10.06 13.43 -13.66
CA CYS A 92 -9.48 12.61 -14.71
C CYS A 92 -9.38 13.45 -15.98
N ASN A 93 -8.18 13.76 -16.42
CA ASN A 93 -7.96 14.62 -17.59
C ASN A 93 -6.74 14.17 -18.41
N GLU A 94 -6.68 14.60 -19.66
CA GLU A 94 -5.63 14.19 -20.60
C GLU A 94 -4.23 14.67 -20.22
N LYS A 95 -4.11 15.79 -19.53
CA LYS A 95 -2.82 16.42 -19.27
C LYS A 95 -2.11 15.87 -18.04
N THR A 96 -2.82 15.72 -16.95
CA THR A 96 -2.20 15.38 -15.65
C THR A 96 -2.63 14.04 -15.10
N LYS A 97 -3.78 13.49 -15.57
CA LYS A 97 -4.32 12.21 -15.09
C LYS A 97 -4.94 11.38 -16.24
N PRO A 98 -4.17 11.12 -17.32
CA PRO A 98 -4.70 10.38 -18.47
C PRO A 98 -5.09 8.94 -18.13
N ARG A 99 -4.43 8.31 -17.16
CA ARG A 99 -4.75 6.96 -16.71
C ARG A 99 -6.09 6.90 -15.98
N CYS A 100 -6.38 7.92 -15.17
CA CYS A 100 -7.70 8.09 -14.56
C CYS A 100 -8.78 8.24 -15.64
N LEU A 101 -8.53 9.08 -16.65
CA LEU A 101 -9.47 9.26 -17.76
C LEU A 101 -9.74 7.94 -18.50
N ALA A 102 -8.71 7.14 -18.72
CA ALA A 102 -8.84 5.82 -19.37
C ALA A 102 -9.61 4.80 -18.53
N SER A 103 -9.63 4.92 -17.18
CA SER A 103 -10.37 4.02 -16.30
C SER A 103 -11.86 4.34 -16.22
N LEU A 104 -12.29 5.60 -16.45
CA LEU A 104 -13.67 6.03 -16.29
C LEU A 104 -14.70 5.18 -17.05
N PRO A 105 -14.53 4.86 -18.35
CA PRO A 105 -15.53 4.06 -19.08
C PRO A 105 -15.69 2.66 -18.47
N LYS A 106 -14.61 2.07 -17.98
CA LYS A 106 -14.60 0.75 -17.36
C LYS A 106 -15.31 0.77 -16.01
N VAL A 107 -14.96 1.76 -15.17
CA VAL A 107 -15.62 1.95 -13.86
C VAL A 107 -17.11 2.26 -14.05
N LYS A 108 -17.47 3.04 -15.08
CA LYS A 108 -18.89 3.29 -15.43
C LYS A 108 -19.62 1.99 -15.77
N THR A 109 -19.01 1.12 -16.57
CA THR A 109 -19.60 -0.19 -16.89
C THR A 109 -19.83 -1.03 -15.63
N LEU A 110 -18.85 -1.09 -14.73
CA LEU A 110 -18.96 -1.81 -13.46
C LEU A 110 -20.05 -1.22 -12.57
N LEU A 111 -20.10 0.11 -12.46
CA LEU A 111 -21.12 0.84 -11.70
C LEU A 111 -22.53 0.56 -12.20
N ASP A 112 -22.74 0.58 -13.53
CA ASP A 112 -24.05 0.28 -14.12
C ASP A 112 -24.47 -1.15 -13.86
N GLN A 113 -23.55 -2.09 -13.93
CA GLN A 113 -23.82 -3.51 -13.62
C GLN A 113 -24.19 -3.69 -12.14
N ALA A 114 -23.45 -3.05 -11.22
CA ALA A 114 -23.73 -3.09 -9.79
C ALA A 114 -25.12 -2.51 -9.48
N ARG A 115 -25.47 -1.35 -10.04
CA ARG A 115 -26.78 -0.70 -9.91
C ARG A 115 -27.91 -1.57 -10.47
N ALA A 116 -27.73 -2.17 -11.64
CA ALA A 116 -28.71 -3.05 -12.27
C ALA A 116 -29.00 -4.33 -11.45
N LYS A 117 -28.17 -4.65 -10.48
CA LYS A 117 -28.27 -5.81 -9.59
C LYS A 117 -28.52 -5.43 -8.13
N ASP A 118 -28.85 -4.18 -7.86
CA ASP A 118 -29.09 -3.64 -6.52
C ASP A 118 -27.93 -3.89 -5.53
N VAL A 119 -26.70 -3.97 -6.04
CA VAL A 119 -25.50 -4.04 -5.20
C VAL A 119 -25.28 -2.69 -4.54
N LEU A 120 -24.97 -2.68 -3.24
CA LEU A 120 -24.65 -1.45 -2.52
C LEU A 120 -23.48 -0.73 -3.19
N VAL A 121 -23.66 0.52 -3.54
CA VAL A 121 -22.60 1.40 -4.05
C VAL A 121 -22.35 2.48 -3.02
N VAL A 122 -21.06 2.71 -2.71
CA VAL A 122 -20.64 3.80 -1.82
C VAL A 122 -19.56 4.61 -2.56
N PHE A 123 -19.75 5.91 -2.57
CA PHE A 123 -18.79 6.86 -3.12
C PHE A 123 -17.94 7.48 -2.04
N SER A 124 -16.77 7.95 -2.43
CA SER A 124 -15.97 8.79 -1.55
C SER A 124 -15.47 10.07 -2.23
N LEU A 125 -15.14 11.03 -1.38
CA LEU A 125 -14.54 12.29 -1.75
C LEU A 125 -13.20 12.43 -1.02
N GLY A 126 -12.18 12.84 -1.77
CA GLY A 126 -10.91 13.29 -1.23
C GLY A 126 -10.86 14.81 -1.08
N GLY A 127 -10.13 15.28 -0.06
CA GLY A 127 -9.87 16.71 0.13
C GLY A 127 -11.12 17.57 0.38
N ALA A 128 -11.18 18.71 -0.28
CA ALA A 128 -12.23 19.70 -0.10
C ALA A 128 -13.42 19.53 -1.06
N GLY A 129 -13.44 18.45 -1.87
CA GLY A 129 -14.50 18.21 -2.88
C GLY A 129 -15.89 18.06 -2.28
N GLU A 130 -16.90 18.27 -3.12
CA GLU A 130 -18.32 18.04 -2.84
C GLU A 130 -18.87 16.99 -3.80
N ALA A 131 -20.08 16.44 -3.53
CA ALA A 131 -20.63 15.34 -4.32
C ALA A 131 -20.79 15.67 -5.82
N GLN A 132 -21.07 16.94 -6.16
CA GLN A 132 -21.12 17.41 -7.55
C GLN A 132 -19.76 17.45 -8.25
N ASP A 133 -18.67 17.35 -7.52
CA ASP A 133 -17.29 17.29 -8.07
C ASP A 133 -16.91 15.88 -8.51
N ILE A 134 -17.71 14.87 -8.23
CA ILE A 134 -17.50 13.52 -8.75
C ILE A 134 -17.67 13.54 -10.27
N ALA A 135 -16.79 12.84 -10.98
CA ALA A 135 -16.84 12.75 -12.44
C ALA A 135 -18.26 12.48 -12.92
N THR A 136 -18.80 13.34 -13.77
CA THR A 136 -20.23 13.33 -14.16
C THR A 136 -20.72 11.97 -14.67
N VAL A 137 -19.85 11.22 -15.36
CA VAL A 137 -20.18 9.88 -15.85
C VAL A 137 -20.35 8.85 -14.73
N LEU A 138 -19.84 9.14 -13.52
CA LEU A 138 -19.94 8.32 -12.31
C LEU A 138 -20.88 8.95 -11.27
N ALA A 139 -21.59 10.01 -11.56
CA ALA A 139 -22.38 10.75 -10.60
C ALA A 139 -23.22 9.83 -9.68
N PRO A 140 -23.15 10.02 -8.34
CA PRO A 140 -23.93 9.22 -7.40
C PRO A 140 -25.42 9.47 -7.54
N LEU A 141 -26.23 8.46 -7.30
CA LEU A 141 -27.65 8.61 -7.11
C LEU A 141 -27.94 9.20 -5.72
N ALA A 142 -29.08 9.86 -5.55
CA ALA A 142 -29.47 10.47 -4.27
C ALA A 142 -29.55 9.44 -3.10
N SER A 143 -29.74 8.16 -3.41
CA SER A 143 -29.79 7.07 -2.44
C SER A 143 -28.43 6.45 -2.12
N GLU A 144 -27.39 6.80 -2.86
CA GLU A 144 -26.06 6.23 -2.69
C GLU A 144 -25.23 7.05 -1.69
N PRO A 145 -24.70 6.41 -0.63
CA PRO A 145 -23.88 7.11 0.34
C PRO A 145 -22.60 7.70 -0.26
N VAL A 146 -22.27 8.90 0.21
CA VAL A 146 -21.00 9.57 -0.13
C VAL A 146 -20.28 9.87 1.17
N VAL A 147 -19.08 9.30 1.37
CA VAL A 147 -18.23 9.57 2.52
C VAL A 147 -17.08 10.50 2.13
N LYS A 148 -16.56 11.26 3.10
CA LYS A 148 -15.48 12.22 2.85
C LYS A 148 -14.37 12.04 3.88
N SER A 149 -13.16 11.73 3.42
CA SER A 149 -12.03 11.44 4.30
C SER A 149 -10.68 11.71 3.59
N GLY A 150 -9.60 11.55 4.33
CA GLY A 150 -8.26 11.35 3.81
C GLY A 150 -8.14 10.09 2.94
N PRO A 151 -6.92 9.57 2.71
CA PRO A 151 -6.74 8.40 1.83
C PRO A 151 -7.55 7.18 2.27
N ASP A 152 -7.47 6.79 3.52
CA ASP A 152 -8.30 5.72 4.07
C ASP A 152 -9.73 6.20 4.35
N LYS A 153 -10.71 5.56 3.71
CA LYS A 153 -12.13 5.96 3.79
C LYS A 153 -12.85 5.46 5.04
N PHE A 154 -12.23 4.61 5.83
CA PHE A 154 -12.75 4.21 7.13
C PHE A 154 -12.43 5.22 8.23
N ILE A 155 -11.36 6.00 8.08
CA ILE A 155 -10.92 6.96 9.10
C ILE A 155 -11.83 8.20 9.10
N GLY A 156 -12.48 8.44 10.25
CA GLY A 156 -13.31 9.63 10.47
C GLY A 156 -14.62 9.65 9.69
N THR A 157 -15.08 8.50 9.15
CA THR A 157 -16.35 8.37 8.43
C THR A 157 -17.24 7.28 9.03
N ASN A 158 -18.45 7.19 8.53
CA ASN A 158 -19.40 6.11 8.86
C ASN A 158 -19.38 4.95 7.86
N LEU A 159 -18.34 4.84 7.01
CA LEU A 159 -18.26 3.76 6.01
C LEU A 159 -18.40 2.38 6.65
N ARG A 160 -17.73 2.14 7.79
CA ARG A 160 -17.80 0.87 8.50
C ARG A 160 -19.22 0.52 8.91
N SER A 161 -19.99 1.47 9.42
CA SER A 161 -21.40 1.28 9.79
C SER A 161 -22.27 1.02 8.56
N ILE A 162 -22.09 1.81 7.49
CA ILE A 162 -22.83 1.61 6.23
C ILE A 162 -22.67 0.18 5.72
N LEU A 163 -21.46 -0.35 5.71
CA LEU A 163 -21.17 -1.71 5.25
C LEU A 163 -21.72 -2.77 6.23
N ALA A 164 -21.53 -2.56 7.53
CA ALA A 164 -21.97 -3.51 8.56
C ALA A 164 -23.51 -3.62 8.62
N ASP A 165 -24.23 -2.50 8.57
CA ASP A 165 -25.71 -2.45 8.61
C ASP A 165 -26.36 -3.17 7.42
N LYS A 166 -25.62 -3.28 6.31
CA LYS A 166 -26.04 -4.03 5.11
C LYS A 166 -25.48 -5.45 5.06
N GLY A 167 -24.74 -5.90 6.09
CA GLY A 167 -24.17 -7.23 6.15
C GLY A 167 -23.07 -7.49 5.11
N ILE A 168 -22.40 -6.43 4.64
CA ILE A 168 -21.36 -6.54 3.60
C ILE A 168 -20.12 -7.27 4.15
N LYS A 169 -19.65 -8.24 3.39
CA LYS A 169 -18.45 -9.05 3.69
C LYS A 169 -17.36 -8.90 2.63
N THR A 170 -17.71 -8.41 1.46
CA THR A 170 -16.82 -8.25 0.31
C THR A 170 -16.95 -6.85 -0.25
N VAL A 171 -15.83 -6.21 -0.57
CA VAL A 171 -15.83 -4.93 -1.27
C VAL A 171 -15.09 -5.04 -2.60
N ILE A 172 -15.71 -4.52 -3.65
CA ILE A 172 -15.04 -4.24 -4.93
C ILE A 172 -14.49 -2.82 -4.80
N VAL A 173 -13.18 -2.63 -4.93
CA VAL A 173 -12.56 -1.32 -4.70
C VAL A 173 -12.05 -0.75 -6.02
N THR A 174 -12.55 0.42 -6.40
CA THR A 174 -12.11 1.21 -7.54
C THR A 174 -11.74 2.62 -7.10
N GLY A 175 -10.89 3.31 -7.83
CA GLY A 175 -10.56 4.68 -7.40
C GLY A 175 -9.27 5.29 -7.94
N THR A 176 -9.03 6.53 -7.48
CA THR A 176 -7.82 7.31 -7.76
C THR A 176 -7.46 8.18 -6.53
N ALA A 177 -6.19 8.27 -6.06
CA ALA A 177 -5.03 7.56 -6.61
C ALA A 177 -4.95 6.14 -6.03
N SER A 178 -4.41 5.21 -6.85
CA SER A 178 -4.29 3.80 -6.44
C SER A 178 -3.48 3.62 -5.16
N GLU A 179 -2.36 4.33 -5.01
CA GLU A 179 -1.44 4.27 -3.87
C GLU A 179 -1.92 5.01 -2.61
N GLY A 180 -3.06 5.70 -2.69
CA GLY A 180 -3.72 6.37 -1.58
C GLY A 180 -5.09 5.76 -1.35
N ALA A 181 -6.14 6.37 -1.91
CA ALA A 181 -7.54 6.00 -1.63
C ALA A 181 -7.81 4.49 -1.80
N VAL A 182 -7.29 3.88 -2.87
CA VAL A 182 -7.50 2.46 -3.14
C VAL A 182 -6.72 1.58 -2.17
N LEU A 183 -5.40 1.79 -2.08
CA LEU A 183 -4.52 0.98 -1.25
C LEU A 183 -4.91 1.02 0.22
N ASP A 184 -5.06 2.24 0.78
CA ASP A 184 -5.29 2.40 2.20
C ASP A 184 -6.67 1.87 2.61
N THR A 185 -7.72 2.19 1.83
CA THR A 185 -9.08 1.68 2.10
C THR A 185 -9.17 0.17 1.92
N ALA A 186 -8.58 -0.40 0.87
CA ALA A 186 -8.62 -1.85 0.65
C ALA A 186 -7.81 -2.61 1.72
N THR A 187 -6.69 -2.04 2.17
CA THR A 187 -5.87 -2.62 3.22
C THR A 187 -6.60 -2.61 4.57
N ASP A 188 -7.21 -1.48 4.98
CA ASP A 188 -8.02 -1.41 6.21
C ASP A 188 -9.19 -2.42 6.15
N ALA A 189 -9.93 -2.47 5.04
CA ALA A 189 -11.02 -3.43 4.85
C ALA A 189 -10.53 -4.88 5.02
N ALA A 190 -9.40 -5.25 4.40
CA ALA A 190 -8.83 -6.59 4.49
C ALA A 190 -8.39 -6.96 5.92
N LEU A 191 -7.69 -6.04 6.59
CA LEU A 191 -7.25 -6.22 7.99
C LEU A 191 -8.41 -6.31 8.97
N ASN A 192 -9.56 -5.72 8.64
CA ASN A 192 -10.82 -5.86 9.38
C ASN A 192 -11.69 -7.06 8.93
N GLY A 193 -11.10 -7.99 8.16
CA GLY A 193 -11.69 -9.29 7.85
C GLY A 193 -12.55 -9.35 6.59
N MET A 194 -12.71 -8.25 5.86
CA MET A 194 -13.47 -8.22 4.59
C MET A 194 -12.67 -8.87 3.46
N ASN A 195 -13.35 -9.44 2.49
CA ASN A 195 -12.75 -9.86 1.23
C ASN A 195 -12.68 -8.68 0.27
N ILE A 196 -11.58 -8.61 -0.48
CA ILE A 196 -11.30 -7.54 -1.43
C ILE A 196 -11.32 -8.10 -2.85
N ILE A 197 -12.11 -7.52 -3.72
CA ILE A 197 -12.04 -7.68 -5.16
C ILE A 197 -11.43 -6.41 -5.71
N LEU A 198 -10.25 -6.50 -6.31
CA LEU A 198 -9.53 -5.36 -6.85
C LEU A 198 -9.39 -5.48 -8.37
N PRO A 199 -10.27 -4.83 -9.15
CA PRO A 199 -10.09 -4.76 -10.60
C PRO A 199 -8.96 -3.76 -10.91
N VAL A 200 -7.84 -4.28 -11.45
CA VAL A 200 -6.65 -3.46 -11.69
C VAL A 200 -6.85 -2.37 -12.75
N ASP A 201 -7.85 -2.52 -13.61
CA ASP A 201 -8.26 -1.54 -14.61
C ASP A 201 -9.39 -0.61 -14.12
N GLY A 202 -9.80 -0.77 -12.85
CA GLY A 202 -10.72 0.12 -12.13
C GLY A 202 -10.01 1.08 -11.17
N MET A 203 -8.70 1.00 -11.04
CA MET A 203 -7.89 1.93 -10.27
C MET A 203 -6.92 2.68 -11.17
N SER A 204 -6.44 3.83 -10.70
CA SER A 204 -5.48 4.64 -11.47
C SER A 204 -4.58 5.47 -10.57
N SER A 205 -3.40 5.79 -11.09
CA SER A 205 -2.48 6.74 -10.52
C SER A 205 -1.86 7.64 -11.60
N THR A 206 -1.04 8.60 -11.20
CA THR A 206 -0.21 9.37 -12.13
C THR A 206 0.89 8.48 -12.70
N GLU A 207 1.48 7.63 -11.86
CA GLU A 207 2.61 6.79 -12.24
C GLU A 207 2.21 5.31 -12.35
N PRO A 208 2.57 4.64 -13.46
CA PRO A 208 2.30 3.20 -13.64
C PRO A 208 2.87 2.33 -12.54
N TYR A 209 4.01 2.73 -11.97
CA TYR A 209 4.65 2.00 -10.88
C TYR A 209 3.75 1.94 -9.63
N ALA A 210 3.03 3.03 -9.32
CA ALA A 210 2.13 3.06 -8.18
C ALA A 210 0.98 2.03 -8.34
N GLU A 211 0.38 1.94 -9.53
CA GLU A 211 -0.65 0.92 -9.82
C GLU A 211 -0.09 -0.50 -9.73
N GLN A 212 1.12 -0.72 -10.25
CA GLN A 212 1.80 -2.02 -10.18
C GLN A 212 2.13 -2.39 -8.74
N TYR A 213 2.63 -1.43 -7.94
CA TYR A 213 2.92 -1.62 -6.54
C TYR A 213 1.65 -2.00 -5.74
N VAL A 214 0.54 -1.30 -5.97
CA VAL A 214 -0.73 -1.60 -5.30
C VAL A 214 -1.20 -3.02 -5.63
N ALA A 215 -1.19 -3.40 -6.91
CA ALA A 215 -1.55 -4.75 -7.32
C ALA A 215 -0.65 -5.80 -6.65
N TRP A 216 0.67 -5.57 -6.62
CA TRP A 216 1.62 -6.45 -5.94
C TRP A 216 1.37 -6.51 -4.44
N HIS A 217 1.24 -5.36 -3.78
CA HIS A 217 1.03 -5.26 -2.33
C HIS A 217 -0.21 -6.06 -1.91
N MET A 218 -1.32 -5.86 -2.59
CA MET A 218 -2.60 -6.46 -2.22
C MET A 218 -2.61 -7.99 -2.28
N VAL A 219 -1.70 -8.62 -3.04
CA VAL A 219 -1.60 -10.09 -3.12
C VAL A 219 -0.34 -10.66 -2.47
N ASN A 220 0.50 -9.83 -1.85
CA ASN A 220 1.73 -10.28 -1.20
C ASN A 220 1.83 -9.83 0.27
N ALA A 221 1.18 -8.72 0.66
CA ALA A 221 1.30 -8.18 2.01
C ALA A 221 0.67 -9.11 3.06
N PRO A 222 1.33 -9.31 4.22
CA PRO A 222 0.77 -10.06 5.33
C PRO A 222 -0.58 -9.51 5.80
N GLY A 223 -1.54 -10.39 6.10
CA GLY A 223 -2.89 -10.02 6.55
C GLY A 223 -3.83 -9.53 5.44
N VAL A 224 -3.32 -9.15 4.29
CA VAL A 224 -4.08 -8.60 3.15
C VAL A 224 -4.21 -9.60 2.01
N SER A 225 -3.11 -10.28 1.66
CA SER A 225 -3.03 -11.16 0.49
C SER A 225 -4.04 -12.31 0.49
N GLN A 226 -4.35 -12.87 1.66
CA GLN A 226 -5.31 -13.96 1.80
C GLN A 226 -6.77 -13.50 1.63
N LYS A 227 -7.02 -12.20 1.65
CA LYS A 227 -8.33 -11.58 1.51
C LYS A 227 -8.56 -10.98 0.14
N THR A 228 -7.52 -10.85 -0.69
CA THR A 228 -7.58 -10.11 -1.94
C THR A 228 -7.59 -11.01 -3.15
N THR A 229 -8.50 -10.71 -4.08
CA THR A 229 -8.52 -11.26 -5.44
C THR A 229 -8.30 -10.13 -6.43
N LEU A 230 -7.21 -10.21 -7.22
CA LEU A 230 -7.01 -9.33 -8.36
C LEU A 230 -7.81 -9.84 -9.56
N THR A 231 -8.42 -8.90 -10.26
CA THR A 231 -9.24 -9.17 -11.43
C THR A 231 -9.17 -8.02 -12.43
N SER A 232 -9.92 -8.10 -13.53
CA SER A 232 -10.28 -6.99 -14.38
C SER A 232 -11.80 -6.84 -14.40
N ILE A 233 -12.30 -5.66 -14.76
CA ILE A 233 -13.74 -5.35 -14.71
C ILE A 233 -14.54 -6.33 -15.59
N ASP A 234 -14.05 -6.71 -16.75
CA ASP A 234 -14.68 -7.66 -17.66
C ASP A 234 -14.80 -9.09 -17.10
N LYS A 235 -14.03 -9.42 -16.05
CA LYS A 235 -14.05 -10.72 -15.38
C LYS A 235 -14.93 -10.77 -14.13
N ILE A 236 -15.57 -9.67 -13.77
CA ILE A 236 -16.52 -9.62 -12.64
C ILE A 236 -17.90 -9.96 -13.16
N LYS A 237 -18.54 -10.93 -12.53
CA LYS A 237 -19.93 -11.33 -12.80
C LYS A 237 -20.80 -11.05 -11.58
N PHE A 238 -21.85 -10.28 -11.79
CA PHE A 238 -22.90 -9.98 -10.84
C PHE A 238 -24.05 -10.99 -10.92
#